data_dae0bd69e2e64567afbf41c7cd40327e
#
_entry.id   dae0bd69e2e64567afbf41c7cd40327e
#
_cell.length_a   1.000
_cell.length_b   1.000
_cell.length_c   1.000
_cell.angle_alpha   90.00
_cell.angle_beta   90.00
_cell.angle_gamma   90.00
#
_symmetry.space_group_name_H-M   'P 1'
#
loop_
_entity.id
_entity.type
_entity.pdbx_description
1 polymer ?
#
loop_
_entity_poly.entity_id
_entity_poly.type
_entity_poly.pdbx_seq_one_letter_code
_entity_poly.pdbx_strand_id
1 'polypeptide(L)'
;MRIANLKKAVWGLMAFASTLVCVMDCYPLIPAVYGVYCLSSGHTIIFYIGLIIGMGYFISIPSICKYLFIIAVIYFGERLFVRKSSKNGCVTTAVVAACATAVMNLSVTFLGRPDTDEIVLSVAESLVVFSMAFALCRACEYLRALEHNENPVIAGISG
;
A
#
# COMPACT_ATOMS: atom_id res chain seq x y z
N MET A 1 -16.14 -13.86 -15.50
CA MET A 1 -16.57 -13.83 -14.07
C MET A 1 -15.54 -14.41 -13.09
N ARG A 2 -14.82 -15.52 -13.38
CA ARG A 2 -13.79 -16.11 -12.51
C ARG A 2 -12.56 -15.24 -12.25
N ILE A 3 -12.01 -14.56 -13.27
CA ILE A 3 -10.77 -13.76 -13.16
C ILE A 3 -10.96 -12.54 -12.26
N ALA A 4 -12.09 -11.84 -12.35
CA ALA A 4 -12.38 -10.69 -11.51
C ALA A 4 -12.48 -11.06 -10.02
N ASN A 5 -13.05 -12.22 -9.71
CA ASN A 5 -13.14 -12.72 -8.33
C ASN A 5 -11.77 -13.16 -7.81
N LEU A 6 -10.92 -13.73 -8.67
CA LEU A 6 -9.54 -14.08 -8.31
C LEU A 6 -8.72 -12.83 -7.96
N LYS A 7 -8.80 -11.77 -8.77
CA LYS A 7 -8.12 -10.49 -8.47
C LYS A 7 -8.56 -9.90 -7.13
N LYS A 8 -9.84 -9.97 -6.81
CA LYS A 8 -10.36 -9.52 -5.49
C LYS A 8 -9.81 -10.34 -4.34
N ALA A 9 -9.77 -11.67 -4.49
CA ALA A 9 -9.23 -12.57 -3.48
C ALA A 9 -7.72 -12.33 -3.25
N VAL A 10 -6.96 -12.11 -4.32
CA VAL A 10 -5.52 -11.79 -4.24
C VAL A 10 -5.30 -10.50 -3.45
N TRP A 11 -6.08 -9.44 -3.71
CA TRP A 11 -5.97 -8.19 -2.94
C TRP A 11 -6.30 -8.38 -1.45
N GLY A 12 -7.32 -9.18 -1.12
CA GLY A 12 -7.63 -9.51 0.27
C GLY A 12 -6.50 -10.29 0.96
N LEU A 13 -5.90 -11.25 0.25
CA LEU A 13 -4.77 -12.02 0.75
C LEU A 13 -3.52 -11.13 0.93
N MET A 14 -3.24 -10.22 0.00
CA MET A 14 -2.13 -9.27 0.12
C MET A 14 -2.34 -8.30 1.30
N ALA A 15 -3.57 -7.84 1.52
CA ALA A 15 -3.90 -7.01 2.67
C ALA A 15 -3.64 -7.75 3.99
N PHE A 16 -4.08 -8.99 4.11
CA PHE A 16 -3.80 -9.83 5.26
C PHE A 16 -2.30 -10.11 5.44
N ALA A 17 -1.61 -10.51 4.36
CA ALA A 17 -0.18 -10.79 4.39
C ALA A 17 0.66 -9.57 4.79
N SER A 18 0.21 -8.34 4.44
CA SER A 18 0.91 -7.11 4.83
C SER A 18 0.97 -6.89 6.34
N THR A 19 0.04 -7.47 7.11
CA THR A 19 0.02 -7.38 8.58
C THR A 19 0.93 -8.41 9.26
N LEU A 20 1.40 -9.42 8.52
CA LEU A 20 2.31 -10.45 9.05
C LEU A 20 3.77 -9.99 9.09
N VAL A 21 4.14 -9.02 8.27
CA VAL A 21 5.51 -8.55 8.18
C VAL A 21 5.72 -7.39 9.16
N CYS A 22 6.29 -7.73 10.29
CA CYS A 22 6.67 -6.79 11.34
C CYS A 22 8.20 -6.70 11.44
N VAL A 23 8.72 -5.48 11.41
CA VAL A 23 10.15 -5.20 11.60
C VAL A 23 10.27 -4.14 12.68
N MET A 24 10.81 -4.47 13.84
CA MET A 24 10.98 -3.55 14.98
C MET A 24 9.67 -2.81 15.36
N ASP A 25 8.57 -3.56 15.50
CA ASP A 25 7.22 -3.02 15.78
C ASP A 25 6.64 -2.10 14.68
N CYS A 26 7.27 -2.04 13.51
CA CYS A 26 6.79 -1.34 12.33
C CYS A 26 6.23 -2.33 11.30
N TYR A 27 5.17 -1.92 10.62
CA TYR A 27 4.50 -2.70 9.57
C TYR A 27 4.56 -1.97 8.22
N PRO A 28 5.73 -1.88 7.58
CA PRO A 28 5.95 -1.04 6.41
C PRO A 28 5.17 -1.50 5.17
N LEU A 29 4.77 -2.78 5.13
CA LEU A 29 3.98 -3.30 4.03
C LEU A 29 2.54 -2.78 4.01
N ILE A 30 1.95 -2.41 5.15
CA ILE A 30 0.57 -1.92 5.21
C ILE A 30 0.40 -0.64 4.36
N PRO A 31 1.15 0.45 4.58
CA PRO A 31 1.04 1.65 3.76
C PRO A 31 1.45 1.42 2.30
N ALA A 32 2.47 0.58 2.06
CA ALA A 32 2.92 0.26 0.70
C ALA A 32 1.85 -0.47 -0.11
N VAL A 33 1.27 -1.55 0.42
CA VAL A 33 0.22 -2.33 -0.24
C VAL A 33 -1.05 -1.49 -0.41
N TYR A 34 -1.40 -0.68 0.59
CA TYR A 34 -2.57 0.18 0.51
C TYR A 34 -2.43 1.26 -0.57
N GLY A 35 -1.28 1.91 -0.68
CA GLY A 35 -1.00 2.89 -1.74
C GLY A 35 -1.16 2.27 -3.14
N VAL A 36 -0.55 1.11 -3.37
CA VAL A 36 -0.67 0.39 -4.66
C VAL A 36 -2.12 -0.06 -4.92
N TYR A 37 -2.85 -0.48 -3.89
CA TYR A 37 -4.26 -0.83 -3.99
C TYR A 37 -5.11 0.37 -4.44
N CYS A 38 -4.90 1.55 -3.86
CA CYS A 38 -5.59 2.78 -4.26
C CYS A 38 -5.35 3.13 -5.73
N LEU A 39 -4.12 2.94 -6.23
CA LEU A 39 -3.77 3.15 -7.63
C LEU A 39 -4.43 2.14 -8.57
N SER A 40 -4.70 0.92 -8.11
CA SER A 40 -5.26 -0.15 -8.94
C SER A 40 -6.76 0.00 -9.26
N SER A 41 -7.42 1.05 -8.79
CA SER A 41 -8.81 1.43 -9.08
C SER A 41 -9.93 0.43 -8.76
N GLY A 42 -9.66 -0.55 -7.94
CA GLY A 42 -10.66 -1.57 -7.57
C GLY A 42 -11.00 -1.58 -6.09
N HIS A 43 -11.82 -0.65 -5.59
CA HIS A 43 -12.30 -0.70 -4.20
C HIS A 43 -13.10 -1.99 -3.96
N THR A 44 -12.47 -2.98 -3.35
CA THR A 44 -13.11 -4.23 -2.99
C THR A 44 -13.21 -4.37 -1.48
N ILE A 45 -14.40 -4.65 -0.99
CA ILE A 45 -14.65 -4.91 0.44
C ILE A 45 -13.72 -6.00 0.99
N ILE A 46 -13.37 -6.98 0.16
CA ILE A 46 -12.49 -8.10 0.52
C ILE A 46 -11.11 -7.63 0.98
N PHE A 47 -10.57 -6.55 0.38
CA PHE A 47 -9.31 -5.96 0.83
C PHE A 47 -9.40 -5.47 2.28
N TYR A 48 -10.44 -4.71 2.60
CA TYR A 48 -10.64 -4.15 3.94
C TYR A 48 -10.92 -5.25 4.97
N ILE A 49 -11.65 -6.30 4.61
CA ILE A 49 -11.87 -7.47 5.47
C ILE A 49 -10.53 -8.15 5.79
N GLY A 50 -9.68 -8.40 4.79
CA GLY A 50 -8.35 -8.98 5.00
C GLY A 50 -7.48 -8.12 5.92
N LEU A 51 -7.50 -6.81 5.71
CA LEU A 51 -6.74 -5.85 6.51
C LEU A 51 -7.23 -5.81 7.98
N ILE A 52 -8.54 -5.74 8.20
CA ILE A 52 -9.15 -5.68 9.54
C ILE A 52 -8.86 -6.97 10.32
N ILE A 53 -9.02 -8.13 9.69
CA ILE A 53 -8.72 -9.42 10.31
C ILE A 53 -7.23 -9.47 10.69
N GLY A 54 -6.34 -9.13 9.76
CA GLY A 54 -4.91 -9.13 10.02
C GLY A 54 -4.50 -8.16 11.13
N MET A 55 -5.01 -6.92 11.10
CA MET A 55 -4.75 -5.94 12.15
C MET A 55 -5.25 -6.40 13.52
N GLY A 56 -6.47 -6.98 13.58
CA GLY A 56 -7.06 -7.42 14.84
C GLY A 56 -6.33 -8.61 15.49
N TYR A 57 -5.66 -9.44 14.68
CA TYR A 57 -4.92 -10.61 15.21
C TYR A 57 -3.46 -10.32 15.57
N PHE A 58 -2.78 -9.47 14.80
CA PHE A 58 -1.31 -9.35 14.86
C PHE A 58 -0.82 -8.01 15.37
N ILE A 59 -1.68 -6.98 15.43
CA ILE A 59 -1.26 -5.61 15.72
C ILE A 59 -1.86 -5.12 17.04
N SER A 60 -1.06 -4.43 17.84
CA SER A 60 -1.52 -3.79 19.08
C SER A 60 -2.48 -2.63 18.80
N ILE A 61 -3.42 -2.36 19.72
CA ILE A 61 -4.44 -1.30 19.55
C ILE A 61 -3.83 0.07 19.22
N PRO A 62 -2.75 0.55 19.89
CA PRO A 62 -2.13 1.83 19.54
C PRO A 62 -1.59 1.85 18.10
N SER A 63 -0.97 0.75 17.67
CA SER A 63 -0.45 0.63 16.31
C SER A 63 -1.55 0.55 15.27
N ILE A 64 -2.69 -0.06 15.58
CA ILE A 64 -3.88 -0.05 14.70
C ILE A 64 -4.31 1.40 14.44
N CYS A 65 -4.45 2.22 15.48
CA CYS A 65 -4.83 3.64 15.32
C CYS A 65 -3.84 4.41 14.45
N LYS A 66 -2.52 4.18 14.63
CA LYS A 66 -1.46 4.76 13.82
C LYS A 66 -1.65 4.41 12.34
N TYR A 67 -1.79 3.13 12.02
CA TYR A 67 -1.90 2.69 10.62
C TYR A 67 -3.24 3.05 9.97
N LEU A 68 -4.34 3.10 10.72
CA LEU A 68 -5.61 3.63 10.21
C LEU A 68 -5.49 5.10 9.80
N PHE A 69 -4.77 5.91 10.59
CA PHE A 69 -4.52 7.30 10.23
C PHE A 69 -3.63 7.41 8.98
N ILE A 70 -2.56 6.62 8.88
CA ILE A 70 -1.70 6.55 7.68
C ILE A 70 -2.53 6.19 6.45
N ILE A 71 -3.40 5.17 6.54
CA ILE A 71 -4.30 4.75 5.47
C ILE A 71 -5.21 5.90 5.04
N ALA A 72 -5.80 6.64 5.99
CA ALA A 72 -6.64 7.77 5.68
C ALA A 72 -5.87 8.89 4.95
N VAL A 73 -4.64 9.21 5.41
CA VAL A 73 -3.79 10.22 4.75
C VAL A 73 -3.40 9.77 3.33
N ILE A 74 -3.05 8.49 3.14
CA ILE A 74 -2.76 7.95 1.81
C ILE A 74 -4.00 8.07 0.91
N TYR A 75 -5.18 7.70 1.39
CA TYR A 75 -6.42 7.79 0.62
C TYR A 75 -6.70 9.21 0.13
N PHE A 76 -6.56 10.20 1.00
CA PHE A 76 -6.74 11.60 0.63
C PHE A 76 -5.62 12.09 -0.30
N GLY A 77 -4.38 11.73 -0.03
CA GLY A 77 -3.22 12.07 -0.85
C GLY A 77 -3.31 11.52 -2.27
N GLU A 78 -3.68 10.25 -2.40
CA GLU A 78 -3.93 9.61 -3.70
C GLU A 78 -5.03 10.34 -4.48
N ARG A 79 -6.10 10.69 -3.81
CA ARG A 79 -7.22 11.38 -4.46
C ARG A 79 -6.88 12.79 -4.94
N LEU A 80 -6.00 13.50 -4.21
CA LEU A 80 -5.61 14.87 -4.52
C LEU A 80 -4.47 14.94 -5.55
N PHE A 81 -3.46 14.08 -5.43
CA PHE A 81 -2.21 14.19 -6.17
C PHE A 81 -2.10 13.22 -7.35
N VAL A 82 -2.51 11.97 -7.18
CA VAL A 82 -2.34 10.94 -8.22
C VAL A 82 -3.35 11.10 -9.34
N ARG A 83 -4.57 11.48 -9.06
CA ARG A 83 -5.58 11.77 -10.10
C ARG A 83 -5.17 12.89 -11.06
N LYS A 84 -4.29 13.80 -10.64
CA LYS A 84 -3.75 14.88 -11.46
C LYS A 84 -2.49 14.51 -12.25
N SER A 85 -1.73 13.51 -11.82
CA SER A 85 -0.42 13.16 -12.38
C SER A 85 -0.46 11.83 -13.13
N SER A 86 -1.01 11.86 -14.35
CA SER A 86 -1.21 10.65 -15.18
C SER A 86 0.09 9.95 -15.63
N LYS A 87 1.25 10.63 -15.63
CA LYS A 87 2.49 10.07 -16.21
C LYS A 87 3.41 9.34 -15.23
N ASN A 88 3.34 9.59 -13.93
CA ASN A 88 4.27 9.05 -12.92
C ASN A 88 3.53 8.45 -11.71
N GLY A 89 2.42 7.76 -11.93
CA GLY A 89 1.57 7.23 -10.87
C GLY A 89 2.33 6.42 -9.80
N CYS A 90 3.27 5.55 -10.20
CA CYS A 90 4.04 4.73 -9.27
C CYS A 90 4.93 5.55 -8.32
N VAL A 91 5.65 6.54 -8.85
CA VAL A 91 6.53 7.38 -8.03
C VAL A 91 5.68 8.23 -7.08
N THR A 92 4.60 8.83 -7.58
CA THR A 92 3.71 9.67 -6.77
C THR A 92 3.08 8.86 -5.63
N THR A 93 2.59 7.66 -5.90
CA THR A 93 2.04 6.75 -4.88
C THR A 93 3.08 6.37 -3.83
N ALA A 94 4.30 6.02 -4.25
CA ALA A 94 5.38 5.69 -3.32
C ALA A 94 5.75 6.89 -2.43
N VAL A 95 5.82 8.09 -3.00
CA VAL A 95 6.08 9.32 -2.25
C VAL A 95 4.94 9.62 -1.26
N VAL A 96 3.68 9.52 -1.69
CA VAL A 96 2.52 9.77 -0.81
C VAL A 96 2.52 8.79 0.36
N ALA A 97 2.75 7.49 0.12
CA ALA A 97 2.80 6.49 1.17
C ALA A 97 3.96 6.74 2.16
N ALA A 98 5.14 7.06 1.65
CA ALA A 98 6.31 7.38 2.48
C ALA A 98 6.12 8.65 3.29
N CYS A 99 5.60 9.72 2.68
CA CYS A 99 5.32 10.98 3.39
C CYS A 99 4.25 10.81 4.46
N ALA A 100 3.18 10.05 4.20
CA ALA A 100 2.15 9.77 5.19
C ALA A 100 2.73 9.03 6.41
N THR A 101 3.59 8.03 6.17
CA THR A 101 4.27 7.28 7.22
C THR A 101 5.24 8.18 8.01
N ALA A 102 6.04 8.99 7.32
CA ALA A 102 6.98 9.92 7.95
C ALA A 102 6.26 10.94 8.84
N VAL A 103 5.22 11.59 8.32
CA VAL A 103 4.45 12.59 9.08
C VAL A 103 3.84 11.99 10.33
N MET A 104 3.24 10.81 10.22
CA MET A 104 2.62 10.16 11.38
C MET A 104 3.65 9.74 12.43
N ASN A 105 4.74 9.11 12.01
CA ASN A 105 5.81 8.67 12.91
C ASN A 105 6.45 9.86 13.62
N LEU A 106 6.84 10.90 12.88
CA LEU A 106 7.41 12.11 13.47
C LEU A 106 6.43 12.80 14.40
N SER A 107 5.14 12.84 14.08
CA SER A 107 4.13 13.41 14.97
C SER A 107 4.04 12.67 16.30
N VAL A 108 4.09 11.33 16.28
CA VAL A 108 4.09 10.52 17.50
C VAL A 108 5.37 10.74 18.31
N THR A 109 6.53 10.76 17.65
CA THR A 109 7.83 10.99 18.30
C THR A 109 7.90 12.39 18.93
N PHE A 110 7.39 13.43 18.26
CA PHE A 110 7.39 14.80 18.81
C PHE A 110 6.36 15.03 19.93
N LEU A 111 5.27 14.25 19.97
CA LEU A 111 4.31 14.27 21.09
C LEU A 111 4.86 13.57 22.34
N GLY A 112 5.80 12.63 22.16
CA GLY A 112 6.59 12.04 23.22
C GLY A 112 7.77 12.93 23.57
N ARG A 113 8.83 12.33 24.07
CA ARG A 113 10.15 13.01 24.19
C ARG A 113 10.98 12.54 23.01
N PRO A 114 11.36 13.46 22.08
CA PRO A 114 12.08 13.05 20.88
C PRO A 114 13.43 12.43 21.26
N ASP A 115 13.58 11.14 20.99
CA ASP A 115 14.84 10.43 21.04
C ASP A 115 15.43 10.34 19.62
N THR A 116 16.74 10.50 19.51
CA THR A 116 17.45 10.44 18.22
C THR A 116 17.24 9.11 17.52
N ASP A 117 17.21 8.01 18.29
CA ASP A 117 17.03 6.67 17.74
C ASP A 117 15.63 6.47 17.15
N GLU A 118 14.59 7.02 17.77
CA GLU A 118 13.22 6.99 17.25
C GLU A 118 13.07 7.80 15.96
N ILE A 119 13.76 8.94 15.85
CA ILE A 119 13.76 9.76 14.62
C ILE A 119 14.42 8.97 13.47
N VAL A 120 15.57 8.35 13.73
CA VAL A 120 16.28 7.54 12.74
C VAL A 120 15.40 6.37 12.29
N LEU A 121 14.74 5.68 13.21
CA LEU A 121 13.84 4.57 12.90
C LEU A 121 12.64 5.04 12.05
N SER A 122 12.06 6.19 12.36
CA SER A 122 10.95 6.79 11.62
C SER A 122 11.32 7.11 10.17
N VAL A 123 12.52 7.65 9.96
CA VAL A 123 13.05 7.92 8.61
C VAL A 123 13.32 6.62 7.87
N ALA A 124 13.93 5.64 8.53
CA ALA A 124 14.21 4.33 7.95
C ALA A 124 12.92 3.60 7.53
N GLU A 125 11.88 3.60 8.37
CA GLU A 125 10.57 3.02 8.01
C GLU A 125 9.99 3.69 6.75
N SER A 126 10.06 5.01 6.67
CA SER A 126 9.54 5.75 5.51
C SER A 126 10.28 5.42 4.21
N LEU A 127 11.60 5.24 4.27
CA LEU A 127 12.40 4.82 3.12
C LEU A 127 12.07 3.39 2.69
N VAL A 128 11.87 2.48 3.64
CA VAL A 128 11.44 1.10 3.35
C VAL A 128 10.06 1.11 2.71
N VAL A 129 9.10 1.88 3.23
CA VAL A 129 7.77 2.05 2.64
C VAL A 129 7.85 2.56 1.21
N PHE A 130 8.68 3.58 0.95
CA PHE A 130 8.90 4.10 -0.40
C PHE A 130 9.40 3.02 -1.35
N SER A 131 10.45 2.30 -0.96
CA SER A 131 11.08 1.26 -1.78
C SER A 131 10.10 0.12 -2.09
N MET A 132 9.35 -0.33 -1.07
CA MET A 132 8.35 -1.40 -1.23
C MET A 132 7.16 -0.96 -2.08
N ALA A 133 6.62 0.24 -1.85
CA ALA A 133 5.52 0.77 -2.66
C ALA A 133 5.92 0.93 -4.12
N PHE A 134 7.12 1.43 -4.37
CA PHE A 134 7.64 1.59 -5.73
C PHE A 134 7.83 0.23 -6.43
N ALA A 135 8.44 -0.75 -5.75
CA ALA A 135 8.64 -2.10 -6.29
C ALA A 135 7.31 -2.81 -6.59
N LEU A 136 6.34 -2.75 -5.68
CA LEU A 136 5.01 -3.32 -5.86
C LEU A 136 4.26 -2.66 -7.02
N CYS A 137 4.34 -1.34 -7.13
CA CYS A 137 3.74 -0.60 -8.23
C CYS A 137 4.30 -1.03 -9.58
N ARG A 138 5.63 -1.15 -9.69
CA ARG A 138 6.30 -1.61 -10.90
C ARG A 138 5.93 -3.05 -11.25
N ALA A 139 5.85 -3.93 -10.24
CA ALA A 139 5.39 -5.29 -10.45
C ALA A 139 3.95 -5.34 -11.00
N CYS A 140 3.04 -4.52 -10.45
CA CYS A 140 1.67 -4.42 -10.94
C CYS A 140 1.58 -3.86 -12.37
N GLU A 141 2.40 -2.88 -12.73
CA GLU A 141 2.48 -2.36 -14.11
C GLU A 141 2.98 -3.43 -15.08
N TYR A 142 4.01 -4.17 -14.69
CA TYR A 142 4.56 -5.26 -15.50
C TYR A 142 3.53 -6.38 -15.73
N LEU A 143 2.81 -6.79 -14.70
CA LEU A 143 1.74 -7.80 -14.82
C LEU A 143 0.60 -7.34 -15.73
N ARG A 144 0.20 -6.05 -15.66
CA ARG A 144 -0.78 -5.49 -16.58
C ARG A 144 -0.31 -5.49 -18.03
N ALA A 145 0.97 -5.20 -18.26
CA ALA A 145 1.54 -5.22 -19.59
C ALA A 145 1.55 -6.63 -20.20
N LEU A 146 1.83 -7.66 -19.38
CA LEU A 146 1.74 -9.06 -19.80
C LEU A 146 0.31 -9.47 -20.14
N GLU A 147 -0.68 -9.12 -19.30
CA GLU A 147 -2.10 -9.40 -19.60
C GLU A 147 -2.57 -8.75 -20.91
N HIS A 148 -2.02 -7.58 -21.25
CA HIS A 148 -2.41 -6.89 -22.49
C HIS A 148 -1.76 -7.50 -23.73
N ASN A 149 -0.56 -8.09 -23.59
CA ASN A 149 0.13 -8.78 -24.69
C ASN A 149 -0.43 -10.17 -24.99
N GLU A 150 -1.05 -10.85 -24.03
CA GLU A 150 -1.67 -12.17 -24.28
C GLU A 150 -3.04 -12.09 -24.98
N ASN A 151 -3.74 -10.96 -24.89
CA ASN A 151 -5.04 -10.76 -25.51
C ASN A 151 -5.04 -10.72 -27.07
N PRO A 152 -4.01 -10.27 -27.81
CA PRO A 152 -4.03 -10.26 -29.27
C PRO A 152 -3.97 -11.67 -29.89
N VAL A 153 -3.49 -12.68 -29.16
CA VAL A 153 -3.41 -14.06 -29.66
C VAL A 153 -4.79 -14.74 -29.71
N ILE A 154 -5.71 -14.36 -28.82
CA ILE A 154 -7.06 -14.93 -28.76
C ILE A 154 -7.98 -14.28 -29.80
N ALA A 155 -7.76 -13.01 -30.13
CA ALA A 155 -8.52 -12.33 -31.18
C ALA A 155 -8.20 -12.81 -32.60
N GLY A 156 -7.04 -13.43 -32.83
CA GLY A 156 -6.62 -13.97 -34.11
C GLY A 156 -7.15 -15.38 -34.41
N ILE A 157 -7.79 -16.07 -33.46
CA ILE A 157 -8.29 -17.45 -33.64
C ILE A 157 -9.78 -17.50 -33.95
N SER A 158 -10.49 -16.37 -33.86
CA SER A 158 -11.95 -16.27 -34.18
C SER A 158 -12.26 -15.57 -35.51
N GLY A 159 -11.29 -15.57 -36.43
CA GLY A 159 -11.47 -15.10 -37.81
C GLY A 159 -11.57 -16.25 -38.80
#